data_9d290e3c61c2955e8a713255aa83eba1
#
_entry.id   9d290e3c61c2955e8a713255aa83eba1
#
_cell.length_a   1.000
_cell.length_b   1.000
_cell.length_c   1.000
_cell.angle_alpha   90.00
_cell.angle_beta   90.00
_cell.angle_gamma   90.00
#
_symmetry.space_group_name_H-M   'P 1'
#
loop_
_entity.id
_entity.type
_entity.pdbx_description
1 polymer ?
#
loop_
_entity_poly.entity_id
_entity_poly.type
_entity_poly.pdbx_seq_one_letter_code
_entity_poly.pdbx_strand_id
1 'polypeptide(L)'
;MKTLALATTALSLALSLSAAHADVISERKAKFRQNVDALKAINKAIPEGDMATIAAAASAVADWSREMTAFFPEGSDEGDTKARPEIWLEREKFETLAGNAENKALALAALAQAVNQDGLADGFKALSATCKACHSSFKY
;
A
#
# COMPACT_ATOMS: atom_id res chain seq x y z
N MET A 1 44.38 -14.01 -22.44
CA MET A 1 43.94 -12.81 -21.66
C MET A 1 42.53 -12.32 -22.03
N LYS A 2 41.54 -13.23 -22.28
CA LYS A 2 40.18 -12.84 -22.71
C LYS A 2 39.09 -13.28 -21.70
N THR A 3 39.40 -13.86 -20.57
CA THR A 3 38.44 -14.44 -19.61
C THR A 3 38.18 -13.57 -18.37
N LEU A 4 38.92 -12.47 -18.18
CA LEU A 4 38.75 -11.60 -17.00
C LEU A 4 37.69 -10.50 -17.14
N ALA A 5 37.29 -10.17 -18.37
CA ALA A 5 36.34 -9.07 -18.64
C ALA A 5 34.86 -9.46 -18.41
N LEU A 6 34.51 -10.74 -18.48
CA LEU A 6 33.14 -11.22 -18.31
C LEU A 6 32.68 -11.33 -16.84
N ALA A 7 33.61 -11.53 -15.91
CA ALA A 7 33.27 -11.66 -14.49
C ALA A 7 32.94 -10.32 -13.81
N THR A 8 33.53 -9.22 -14.29
CA THR A 8 33.33 -7.89 -13.70
C THR A 8 31.96 -7.26 -14.08
N THR A 9 31.44 -7.57 -15.26
CA THR A 9 30.12 -7.05 -15.71
C THR A 9 28.95 -7.72 -14.97
N ALA A 10 29.03 -9.00 -14.68
CA ALA A 10 27.98 -9.71 -13.94
C ALA A 10 27.85 -9.23 -12.49
N LEU A 11 28.96 -8.92 -11.83
CA LEU A 11 28.98 -8.44 -10.45
C LEU A 11 28.39 -7.03 -10.32
N SER A 12 28.67 -6.15 -11.28
CA SER A 12 28.13 -4.77 -11.30
C SER A 12 26.60 -4.73 -11.48
N LEU A 13 26.05 -5.65 -12.27
CA LEU A 13 24.61 -5.72 -12.52
C LEU A 13 23.85 -6.21 -11.27
N ALA A 14 24.38 -7.20 -10.55
CA ALA A 14 23.77 -7.72 -9.33
C ALA A 14 23.73 -6.68 -8.20
N LEU A 15 24.77 -5.85 -8.05
CA LEU A 15 24.80 -4.77 -7.08
C LEU A 15 23.75 -3.68 -7.39
N SER A 16 23.55 -3.38 -8.64
CA SER A 16 22.56 -2.36 -9.08
C SER A 16 21.12 -2.78 -8.84
N LEU A 17 20.80 -4.06 -9.01
CA LEU A 17 19.47 -4.59 -8.72
C LEU A 17 19.16 -4.57 -7.22
N SER A 18 20.11 -4.96 -6.39
CA SER A 18 19.94 -4.98 -4.93
C SER A 18 19.69 -3.58 -4.36
N ALA A 19 20.39 -2.57 -4.87
CA ALA A 19 20.16 -1.17 -4.47
C ALA A 19 18.76 -0.68 -4.88
N ALA A 20 18.32 -0.98 -6.09
CA ALA A 20 17.00 -0.59 -6.57
C ALA A 20 15.86 -1.24 -5.76
N HIS A 21 16.01 -2.50 -5.32
CA HIS A 21 15.03 -3.15 -4.46
C HIS A 21 15.01 -2.56 -3.05
N ALA A 22 16.16 -2.19 -2.48
CA ALA A 22 16.22 -1.53 -1.17
C ALA A 22 15.51 -0.18 -1.20
N ASP A 23 15.65 0.59 -2.26
CA ASP A 23 15.00 1.89 -2.42
C ASP A 23 13.47 1.74 -2.52
N VAL A 24 12.96 0.82 -3.33
CA VAL A 24 11.51 0.60 -3.46
C VAL A 24 10.88 0.05 -2.17
N ILE A 25 11.60 -0.80 -1.42
CA ILE A 25 11.16 -1.29 -0.11
C ILE A 25 11.04 -0.12 0.88
N SER A 26 12.03 0.75 0.92
CA SER A 26 12.03 1.93 1.78
C SER A 26 10.86 2.87 1.45
N GLU A 27 10.63 3.14 0.18
CA GLU A 27 9.57 4.02 -0.30
C GLU A 27 8.18 3.45 0.02
N ARG A 28 7.89 2.19 -0.31
CA ARG A 28 6.59 1.58 0.02
C ARG A 28 6.33 1.54 1.53
N LYS A 29 7.36 1.32 2.37
CA LYS A 29 7.24 1.41 3.83
C LYS A 29 6.87 2.80 4.30
N ALA A 30 7.45 3.85 3.68
CA ALA A 30 7.11 5.24 3.97
C ALA A 30 5.66 5.55 3.57
N LYS A 31 5.22 5.13 2.38
CA LYS A 31 3.84 5.29 1.93
C LYS A 31 2.84 4.55 2.81
N PHE A 32 3.15 3.33 3.28
CA PHE A 32 2.30 2.63 4.24
C PHE A 32 2.22 3.34 5.60
N ARG A 33 3.29 3.99 6.07
CA ARG A 33 3.22 4.82 7.29
C ARG A 33 2.28 6.00 7.10
N GLN A 34 2.38 6.71 5.97
CA GLN A 34 1.45 7.79 5.62
C GLN A 34 0.00 7.30 5.57
N ASN A 35 -0.23 6.12 5.00
CA ASN A 35 -1.54 5.49 4.96
C ASN A 35 -2.10 5.19 6.38
N VAL A 36 -1.26 4.70 7.28
CA VAL A 36 -1.64 4.50 8.70
C VAL A 36 -1.99 5.83 9.38
N ASP A 37 -1.24 6.89 9.09
CA ASP A 37 -1.52 8.21 9.67
C ASP A 37 -2.83 8.80 9.13
N ALA A 38 -3.14 8.59 7.84
CA ALA A 38 -4.44 8.93 7.27
C ALA A 38 -5.60 8.17 7.94
N LEU A 39 -5.45 6.86 8.19
CA LEU A 39 -6.46 6.07 8.91
C LEU A 39 -6.67 6.56 10.35
N LYS A 40 -5.61 6.95 11.06
CA LYS A 40 -5.72 7.55 12.40
C LYS A 40 -6.45 8.90 12.35
N ALA A 41 -6.16 9.73 11.34
CA ALA A 41 -6.85 11.00 11.14
C ALA A 41 -8.36 10.80 10.92
N ILE A 42 -8.75 9.85 10.06
CA ILE A 42 -10.16 9.49 9.85
C ILE A 42 -10.81 9.06 11.17
N ASN A 43 -10.19 8.13 11.90
CA ASN A 43 -10.74 7.61 13.15
C ASN A 43 -10.97 8.70 14.20
N LYS A 44 -10.07 9.69 14.25
CA LYS A 44 -10.21 10.84 15.13
C LYS A 44 -11.31 11.80 14.66
N ALA A 45 -11.38 12.06 13.36
CA ALA A 45 -12.30 13.04 12.77
C ALA A 45 -13.77 12.59 12.78
N ILE A 46 -14.06 11.29 12.75
CA ILE A 46 -15.44 10.77 12.74
C ILE A 46 -16.25 11.27 13.94
N PRO A 47 -15.85 11.10 15.21
CA PRO A 47 -16.63 11.60 16.35
C PRO A 47 -16.67 13.13 16.42
N GLU A 48 -15.71 13.82 15.82
CA GLU A 48 -15.66 15.28 15.74
C GLU A 48 -16.55 15.86 14.65
N GLY A 49 -17.03 15.02 13.71
CA GLY A 49 -17.79 15.45 12.54
C GLY A 49 -16.97 16.26 11.53
N ASP A 50 -15.65 16.13 11.53
CA ASP A 50 -14.76 16.84 10.60
C ASP A 50 -14.76 16.15 9.22
N MET A 51 -15.78 16.47 8.43
CA MET A 51 -15.98 15.91 7.09
C MET A 51 -14.84 16.23 6.14
N ALA A 52 -14.20 17.39 6.28
CA ALA A 52 -13.11 17.81 5.41
C ALA A 52 -11.88 16.92 5.62
N THR A 53 -11.50 16.69 6.88
CA THR A 53 -10.40 15.77 7.22
C THR A 53 -10.70 14.34 6.78
N ILE A 54 -11.93 13.84 7.00
CA ILE A 54 -12.32 12.48 6.57
C ILE A 54 -12.21 12.35 5.07
N ALA A 55 -12.78 13.29 4.29
CA ALA A 55 -12.76 13.24 2.84
C ALA A 55 -11.32 13.26 2.28
N ALA A 56 -10.49 14.18 2.78
CA ALA A 56 -9.11 14.30 2.34
C ALA A 56 -8.27 13.05 2.67
N ALA A 57 -8.37 12.56 3.90
CA ALA A 57 -7.61 11.40 4.34
C ALA A 57 -8.07 10.10 3.64
N ALA A 58 -9.38 9.92 3.44
CA ALA A 58 -9.91 8.77 2.70
C ALA A 58 -9.48 8.81 1.23
N SER A 59 -9.45 9.98 0.59
CA SER A 59 -8.93 10.13 -0.77
C SER A 59 -7.44 9.75 -0.85
N ALA A 60 -6.63 10.17 0.12
CA ALA A 60 -5.21 9.79 0.17
C ALA A 60 -5.03 8.27 0.31
N VAL A 61 -5.88 7.60 1.11
CA VAL A 61 -5.89 6.13 1.21
C VAL A 61 -6.27 5.48 -0.13
N ALA A 62 -7.24 6.04 -0.85
CA ALA A 62 -7.64 5.54 -2.17
C ALA A 62 -6.51 5.67 -3.20
N ASP A 63 -5.86 6.82 -3.26
CA ASP A 63 -4.73 7.07 -4.16
C ASP A 63 -3.59 6.10 -3.92
N TRP A 64 -3.19 5.92 -2.66
CA TRP A 64 -2.19 4.91 -2.32
C TRP A 64 -2.63 3.49 -2.71
N SER A 65 -3.86 3.11 -2.42
CA SER A 65 -4.37 1.77 -2.75
C SER A 65 -4.32 1.47 -4.25
N ARG A 66 -4.56 2.49 -5.09
CA ARG A 66 -4.46 2.41 -6.55
C ARG A 66 -3.02 2.23 -7.02
N GLU A 67 -2.08 2.92 -6.39
CA GLU A 67 -0.68 2.94 -6.80
C GLU A 67 0.15 1.80 -6.23
N MET A 68 -0.22 1.27 -5.05
CA MET A 68 0.68 0.46 -4.22
C MET A 68 1.20 -0.80 -4.91
N THR A 69 0.47 -1.38 -5.83
CA THR A 69 0.89 -2.61 -6.50
C THR A 69 2.15 -2.42 -7.34
N ALA A 70 2.38 -1.21 -7.85
CA ALA A 70 3.60 -0.85 -8.58
C ALA A 70 4.86 -0.83 -7.69
N PHE A 71 4.69 -0.72 -6.38
CA PHE A 71 5.79 -0.73 -5.41
C PHE A 71 6.19 -2.14 -4.94
N PHE A 72 5.71 -3.16 -5.64
CA PHE A 72 6.05 -4.57 -5.43
C PHE A 72 6.57 -5.20 -6.73
N PRO A 73 7.72 -4.73 -7.26
CA PRO A 73 8.38 -5.42 -8.37
C PRO A 73 8.88 -6.80 -7.92
N GLU A 74 9.09 -7.72 -8.86
CA GLU A 74 9.65 -9.04 -8.57
C GLU A 74 10.98 -8.92 -7.82
N GLY A 75 11.21 -9.80 -6.84
CA GLY A 75 12.42 -9.82 -6.02
C GLY A 75 12.44 -8.78 -4.90
N SER A 76 11.39 -7.97 -4.72
CA SER A 76 11.32 -7.01 -3.61
C SER A 76 10.71 -7.60 -2.32
N ASP A 77 10.72 -8.92 -2.17
CA ASP A 77 10.44 -9.68 -0.95
C ASP A 77 11.70 -9.99 -0.12
N GLU A 78 12.89 -9.66 -0.64
CA GLU A 78 14.14 -9.81 0.07
C GLU A 78 14.56 -8.51 0.78
N GLY A 79 15.24 -8.63 1.92
CA GLY A 79 15.75 -7.50 2.70
C GLY A 79 14.83 -7.07 3.85
N ASP A 80 14.81 -5.78 4.21
CA ASP A 80 14.02 -5.24 5.33
C ASP A 80 12.54 -5.06 4.97
N THR A 81 11.87 -6.18 4.72
CA THR A 81 10.46 -6.22 4.34
C THR A 81 9.70 -7.33 5.06
N LYS A 82 8.37 -7.18 5.11
CA LYS A 82 7.44 -8.23 5.55
C LYS A 82 6.55 -8.70 4.39
N ALA A 83 6.90 -8.36 3.15
CA ALA A 83 6.18 -8.85 1.98
C ALA A 83 6.38 -10.36 1.84
N ARG A 84 5.29 -11.07 1.57
CA ARG A 84 5.34 -12.52 1.35
C ARG A 84 5.47 -12.82 -0.14
N PRO A 85 6.15 -13.92 -0.54
CA PRO A 85 6.26 -14.34 -1.94
C PRO A 85 4.92 -14.53 -2.64
N GLU A 86 3.86 -14.80 -1.88
CA GLU A 86 2.51 -14.94 -2.41
C GLU A 86 2.00 -13.71 -3.17
N ILE A 87 2.57 -12.53 -2.94
CA ILE A 87 2.26 -11.30 -3.70
C ILE A 87 2.50 -11.52 -5.20
N TRP A 88 3.56 -12.22 -5.56
CA TRP A 88 3.93 -12.48 -6.96
C TRP A 88 3.31 -13.76 -7.50
N LEU A 89 3.12 -14.77 -6.63
CA LEU A 89 2.48 -16.04 -6.99
C LEU A 89 0.97 -15.89 -7.21
N GLU A 90 0.32 -15.01 -6.44
CA GLU A 90 -1.13 -14.73 -6.50
C GLU A 90 -1.38 -13.28 -6.91
N ARG A 91 -0.69 -12.80 -7.93
CA ARG A 91 -0.68 -11.38 -8.34
C ARG A 91 -2.08 -10.81 -8.57
N GLU A 92 -2.94 -11.52 -9.26
CA GLU A 92 -4.32 -11.09 -9.52
C GLU A 92 -5.11 -10.88 -8.22
N LYS A 93 -4.96 -11.77 -7.25
CA LYS A 93 -5.59 -11.64 -5.92
C LYS A 93 -5.04 -10.44 -5.15
N PHE A 94 -3.73 -10.19 -5.23
CA PHE A 94 -3.10 -9.02 -4.60
C PHE A 94 -3.66 -7.72 -5.17
N GLU A 95 -3.76 -7.61 -6.49
CA GLU A 95 -4.34 -6.45 -7.19
C GLU A 95 -5.83 -6.29 -6.90
N THR A 96 -6.59 -7.38 -6.84
CA THR A 96 -8.01 -7.35 -6.45
C THR A 96 -8.20 -6.80 -5.04
N LEU A 97 -7.37 -7.21 -4.08
CA LEU A 97 -7.47 -6.71 -2.70
C LEU A 97 -7.04 -5.24 -2.59
N ALA A 98 -6.08 -4.80 -3.39
CA ALA A 98 -5.73 -3.38 -3.51
C ALA A 98 -6.90 -2.54 -4.05
N GLY A 99 -7.54 -3.00 -5.13
CA GLY A 99 -8.74 -2.36 -5.69
C GLY A 99 -9.92 -2.33 -4.72
N ASN A 100 -10.10 -3.36 -3.91
CA ASN A 100 -11.12 -3.36 -2.85
C ASN A 100 -10.85 -2.28 -1.81
N ALA A 101 -9.59 -2.07 -1.41
CA ALA A 101 -9.23 -1.00 -0.48
C ALA A 101 -9.47 0.38 -1.11
N GLU A 102 -9.09 0.59 -2.36
CA GLU A 102 -9.38 1.81 -3.13
C GLU A 102 -10.89 2.11 -3.13
N ASN A 103 -11.71 1.15 -3.52
CA ASN A 103 -13.16 1.33 -3.61
C ASN A 103 -13.80 1.67 -2.25
N LYS A 104 -13.36 1.05 -1.15
CA LYS A 104 -13.88 1.37 0.19
C LYS A 104 -13.41 2.73 0.67
N ALA A 105 -12.20 3.15 0.34
CA ALA A 105 -11.70 4.48 0.65
C ALA A 105 -12.46 5.57 -0.14
N LEU A 106 -12.71 5.37 -1.44
CA LEU A 106 -13.52 6.28 -2.26
C LEU A 106 -14.96 6.39 -1.74
N ALA A 107 -15.58 5.27 -1.35
CA ALA A 107 -16.93 5.29 -0.76
C ALA A 107 -16.97 6.10 0.54
N LEU A 108 -15.97 5.95 1.41
CA LEU A 108 -15.88 6.73 2.65
C LEU A 108 -15.68 8.23 2.37
N ALA A 109 -14.83 8.58 1.39
CA ALA A 109 -14.65 9.96 0.96
C ALA A 109 -15.96 10.57 0.44
N ALA A 110 -16.72 9.81 -0.35
CA ALA A 110 -18.02 10.25 -0.86
C ALA A 110 -19.06 10.48 0.26
N LEU A 111 -19.10 9.62 1.28
CA LEU A 111 -19.96 9.82 2.45
C LEU A 111 -19.63 11.14 3.17
N ALA A 112 -18.36 11.42 3.37
CA ALA A 112 -17.92 12.66 4.01
C ALA A 112 -18.23 13.90 3.15
N GLN A 113 -18.05 13.83 1.83
CA GLN A 113 -18.40 14.91 0.90
C GLN A 113 -19.92 15.18 0.87
N ALA A 114 -20.73 14.14 1.01
CA ALA A 114 -22.19 14.26 1.11
C ALA A 114 -22.69 14.67 2.50
N VAL A 115 -21.77 14.90 3.46
CA VAL A 115 -22.08 15.22 4.87
C VAL A 115 -22.98 14.16 5.52
N ASN A 116 -22.82 12.91 5.12
CA ASN A 116 -23.59 11.77 5.65
C ASN A 116 -22.87 11.15 6.86
N GLN A 117 -23.14 11.68 8.04
CA GLN A 117 -22.50 11.29 9.28
C GLN A 117 -22.84 9.85 9.71
N ASP A 118 -24.07 9.41 9.45
CA ASP A 118 -24.57 8.10 9.93
C ASP A 118 -23.82 6.92 9.28
N GLY A 119 -23.29 7.08 8.06
CA GLY A 119 -22.55 6.04 7.34
C GLY A 119 -21.06 5.99 7.61
N LEU A 120 -20.48 6.99 8.27
CA LEU A 120 -19.01 7.14 8.36
C LEU A 120 -18.35 6.03 9.19
N ALA A 121 -18.91 5.66 10.33
CA ALA A 121 -18.34 4.63 11.20
C ALA A 121 -18.32 3.26 10.51
N ASP A 122 -19.41 2.89 9.84
CA ASP A 122 -19.50 1.64 9.09
C ASP A 122 -18.62 1.66 7.85
N GLY A 123 -18.54 2.78 7.15
CA GLY A 123 -17.63 2.98 6.02
C GLY A 123 -16.17 2.82 6.42
N PHE A 124 -15.76 3.41 7.54
CA PHE A 124 -14.41 3.26 8.08
C PHE A 124 -14.11 1.82 8.53
N LYS A 125 -15.06 1.15 9.17
CA LYS A 125 -14.96 -0.26 9.52
C LYS A 125 -14.79 -1.15 8.28
N ALA A 126 -15.55 -0.89 7.23
CA ALA A 126 -15.44 -1.61 5.95
C ALA A 126 -14.08 -1.39 5.29
N LEU A 127 -13.56 -0.15 5.28
CA LEU A 127 -12.21 0.15 4.80
C LEU A 127 -11.14 -0.59 5.62
N SER A 128 -11.20 -0.53 6.94
CA SER A 128 -10.24 -1.20 7.83
C SER A 128 -10.22 -2.72 7.63
N ALA A 129 -11.35 -3.34 7.31
CA ALA A 129 -11.44 -4.76 7.02
C ALA A 129 -10.64 -5.15 5.77
N THR A 130 -10.52 -4.28 4.76
CA THR A 130 -9.71 -4.54 3.55
C THR A 130 -8.22 -4.64 3.87
N CYS A 131 -7.73 -3.81 4.79
CA CYS A 131 -6.34 -3.86 5.25
C CYS A 131 -6.01 -5.21 5.89
N LYS A 132 -6.91 -5.70 6.74
CA LYS A 132 -6.76 -7.02 7.39
C LYS A 132 -6.80 -8.15 6.37
N ALA A 133 -7.71 -8.11 5.41
CA ALA A 133 -7.83 -9.14 4.37
C ALA A 133 -6.55 -9.27 3.53
N CYS A 134 -5.97 -8.14 3.12
CA CYS A 134 -4.71 -8.12 2.39
C CYS A 134 -3.54 -8.64 3.26
N HIS A 135 -3.40 -8.10 4.47
CA HIS A 135 -2.30 -8.45 5.38
C HIS A 135 -2.31 -9.93 5.80
N SER A 136 -3.48 -10.56 5.92
CA SER A 136 -3.57 -11.99 6.27
C SER A 136 -3.00 -12.91 5.18
N SER A 137 -3.01 -12.48 3.92
CA SER A 137 -2.51 -13.27 2.80
C SER A 137 -1.06 -12.92 2.42
N PHE A 138 -0.67 -11.64 2.52
CA PHE A 138 0.49 -11.10 1.84
C PHE A 138 1.55 -10.45 2.75
N LYS A 139 1.38 -10.55 4.08
CA LYS A 139 2.32 -9.97 5.05
C LYS A 139 2.65 -10.97 6.17
N TYR A 140 3.96 -11.06 6.54
CA TYR A 140 4.44 -11.75 7.72
C TYR A 140 4.14 -10.98 9.01
#